data_a653a6a364191c10f46fc1a9ee3f20eb
#
_entry.id   a653a6a364191c10f46fc1a9ee3f20eb
#
_cell.length_a   1.000
_cell.length_b   1.000
_cell.length_c   1.000
_cell.angle_alpha   90.00
_cell.angle_beta   90.00
_cell.angle_gamma   90.00
#
_symmetry.space_group_name_H-M   'P 1'
#
loop_
_entity.id
_entity.type
_entity.pdbx_description
1 polymer ?
#
loop_
_entity_poly.entity_id
_entity_poly.type
_entity_poly.pdbx_seq_one_letter_code
_entity_poly.pdbx_strand_id
1 'polypeptide(L)'
;MYSLQWLKLELKIFSNRKIQILLREPDGDTYFRVWIQLLIIAVECNRNGKLVIGNNKPMTIENFSKIMGKSKKKIEKIIQKFLELNMLIIEDRAYKIKNWDKYQSIEPYEKYKEQNRIRQQKYREKLKSEKEESNVTITLDNTQEENKIKNILDKEGDENRSGFRKCEF
;
A
#
# COMPACT_ATOMS: atom_id res chain seq x y z
N MET A 1 -3.63 -5.77 -11.06
CA MET A 1 -4.88 -5.11 -10.65
C MET A 1 -4.83 -4.94 -9.13
N TYR A 2 -4.76 -3.72 -8.62
CA TYR A 2 -4.62 -3.48 -7.18
C TYR A 2 -5.98 -3.60 -6.53
N SER A 3 -6.16 -4.55 -5.62
CA SER A 3 -7.35 -4.61 -4.76
C SER A 3 -7.09 -3.74 -3.52
N LEU A 4 -8.00 -2.82 -3.25
CA LEU A 4 -8.01 -2.10 -1.99
C LEU A 4 -8.37 -3.10 -0.88
N GLN A 5 -7.58 -3.14 0.19
CA GLN A 5 -7.81 -4.04 1.33
C GLN A 5 -8.63 -3.38 2.44
N TRP A 6 -9.02 -2.14 2.29
CA TRP A 6 -9.73 -1.36 3.31
C TRP A 6 -10.63 -0.29 2.68
N LEU A 7 -11.67 0.04 3.41
CA LEU A 7 -12.68 1.04 3.09
C LEU A 7 -12.39 2.30 3.92
N LYS A 8 -12.40 3.48 3.26
CA LYS A 8 -12.35 4.76 3.98
C LYS A 8 -13.75 5.11 4.49
N LEU A 9 -13.85 5.33 5.80
CA LEU A 9 -15.06 5.86 6.41
C LEU A 9 -14.75 7.22 7.04
N GLU A 10 -15.64 8.18 6.83
CA GLU A 10 -15.53 9.50 7.45
C GLU A 10 -15.82 9.39 8.96
N LEU A 11 -15.00 10.02 9.80
CA LEU A 11 -15.21 10.00 11.26
C LEU A 11 -16.58 10.54 11.67
N LYS A 12 -17.11 11.50 10.90
CA LYS A 12 -18.43 12.11 11.14
C LYS A 12 -19.57 11.40 10.41
N ILE A 13 -19.43 10.11 10.06
CA ILE A 13 -20.45 9.36 9.32
C ILE A 13 -21.83 9.42 9.96
N PHE A 14 -21.91 9.36 11.29
CA PHE A 14 -23.16 9.46 12.05
C PHE A 14 -23.75 10.88 12.10
N SER A 15 -22.98 11.89 11.75
CA SER A 15 -23.47 13.27 11.59
C SER A 15 -24.02 13.52 10.18
N ASN A 16 -23.87 12.58 9.26
CA ASN A 16 -24.41 12.69 7.90
C ASN A 16 -25.94 12.58 7.94
N ARG A 17 -26.63 13.60 7.40
CA ARG A 17 -28.11 13.66 7.43
C ARG A 17 -28.78 12.43 6.81
N LYS A 18 -28.24 11.87 5.74
CA LYS A 18 -28.79 10.68 5.08
C LYS A 18 -28.67 9.44 5.99
N ILE A 19 -27.54 9.27 6.65
CA ILE A 19 -27.34 8.20 7.64
C ILE A 19 -28.29 8.38 8.82
N GLN A 20 -28.49 9.61 9.32
CA GLN A 20 -29.45 9.87 10.39
C GLN A 20 -30.89 9.53 9.98
N ILE A 21 -31.28 9.81 8.74
CA ILE A 21 -32.59 9.42 8.20
C ILE A 21 -32.72 7.89 8.17
N LEU A 22 -31.70 7.18 7.69
CA LEU A 22 -31.70 5.72 7.66
C LEU A 22 -31.82 5.10 9.05
N LEU A 23 -31.09 5.62 10.04
CA LEU A 23 -31.13 5.11 11.40
C LEU A 23 -32.47 5.36 12.11
N ARG A 24 -33.31 6.30 11.63
CA ARG A 24 -34.67 6.54 12.13
C ARG A 24 -35.72 5.61 11.50
N GLU A 25 -35.38 4.89 10.43
CA GLU A 25 -36.30 3.91 9.84
C GLU A 25 -36.53 2.74 10.82
N PRO A 26 -37.69 2.10 10.78
CA PRO A 26 -37.88 0.82 11.46
C PRO A 26 -36.78 -0.14 11.02
N ASP A 27 -36.03 -0.71 11.99
CA ASP A 27 -34.84 -1.55 11.73
C ASP A 27 -33.68 -0.77 11.05
N GLY A 28 -33.46 0.47 11.46
CA GLY A 28 -32.45 1.38 10.90
C GLY A 28 -31.04 0.84 10.94
N ASP A 29 -30.67 0.06 11.97
CA ASP A 29 -29.36 -0.61 12.06
C ASP A 29 -29.14 -1.59 10.90
N THR A 30 -30.20 -2.26 10.44
CA THR A 30 -30.10 -3.11 9.24
C THR A 30 -29.84 -2.28 7.98
N TYR A 31 -30.47 -1.11 7.84
CA TYR A 31 -30.19 -0.20 6.72
C TYR A 31 -28.71 0.25 6.73
N PHE A 32 -28.22 0.67 7.89
CA PHE A 32 -26.83 1.07 8.03
C PHE A 32 -25.85 -0.08 7.76
N ARG A 33 -26.12 -1.28 8.29
CA ARG A 33 -25.30 -2.45 8.02
C ARG A 33 -25.27 -2.79 6.53
N VAL A 34 -26.42 -2.77 5.85
CA VAL A 34 -26.51 -3.03 4.40
C VAL A 34 -25.74 -1.96 3.62
N TRP A 35 -25.81 -0.69 4.04
CA TRP A 35 -25.00 0.36 3.43
C TRP A 35 -23.51 0.08 3.49
N ILE A 36 -22.99 -0.27 4.66
CA ILE A 36 -21.56 -0.61 4.82
C ILE A 36 -21.19 -1.83 3.95
N GLN A 37 -22.04 -2.86 3.90
CA GLN A 37 -21.80 -4.02 3.04
C GLN A 37 -21.77 -3.65 1.55
N LEU A 38 -22.63 -2.75 1.08
CA LEU A 38 -22.59 -2.26 -0.31
C LEU A 38 -21.29 -1.50 -0.61
N LEU A 39 -20.80 -0.70 0.34
CA LEU A 39 -19.50 -0.02 0.19
C LEU A 39 -18.35 -1.02 0.09
N ILE A 40 -18.34 -2.07 0.91
CA ILE A 40 -17.34 -3.15 0.85
C ILE A 40 -17.38 -3.85 -0.51
N ILE A 41 -18.57 -4.26 -0.96
CA ILE A 41 -18.75 -4.89 -2.27
C ILE A 41 -18.25 -3.97 -3.40
N ALA A 42 -18.51 -2.67 -3.32
CA ALA A 42 -18.03 -1.71 -4.33
C ALA A 42 -16.50 -1.60 -4.35
N VAL A 43 -15.83 -1.70 -3.18
CA VAL A 43 -14.36 -1.78 -3.09
C VAL A 43 -13.85 -3.08 -3.73
N GLU A 44 -14.46 -4.22 -3.39
CA GLU A 44 -14.10 -5.54 -3.94
C GLU A 44 -14.29 -5.60 -5.46
N CYS A 45 -15.39 -5.02 -5.97
CA CYS A 45 -15.62 -4.93 -7.42
C CYS A 45 -14.55 -4.11 -8.15
N ASN A 46 -13.97 -3.12 -7.49
CA ASN A 46 -12.98 -2.19 -8.07
C ASN A 46 -13.40 -1.62 -9.44
N ARG A 47 -14.67 -1.19 -9.55
CA ARG A 47 -15.31 -0.69 -10.79
C ARG A 47 -15.92 0.68 -10.60
N ASN A 48 -15.17 1.58 -9.99
CA ASN A 48 -15.59 2.96 -9.76
C ASN A 48 -16.95 3.07 -9.05
N GLY A 49 -17.15 2.24 -8.01
CA GLY A 49 -18.38 2.22 -7.22
C GLY A 49 -19.55 1.46 -7.84
N LYS A 50 -19.40 0.86 -9.03
CA LYS A 50 -20.42 -0.02 -9.63
C LYS A 50 -20.46 -1.37 -8.91
N LEU A 51 -21.66 -1.84 -8.62
CA LEU A 51 -21.91 -3.11 -7.96
C LEU A 51 -22.13 -4.20 -9.03
N VAL A 52 -21.12 -5.01 -9.25
CA VAL A 52 -21.09 -6.03 -10.30
C VAL A 52 -20.66 -7.39 -9.76
N ILE A 53 -21.03 -8.45 -10.45
CA ILE A 53 -20.64 -9.84 -10.13
C ILE A 53 -20.01 -10.49 -11.36
N GLY A 54 -18.96 -11.28 -11.14
CA GLY A 54 -18.29 -12.00 -12.23
C GLY A 54 -17.87 -11.06 -13.37
N ASN A 55 -18.12 -11.46 -14.61
CA ASN A 55 -17.74 -10.75 -15.84
C ASN A 55 -18.46 -9.40 -16.03
N ASN A 56 -18.41 -8.52 -15.04
CA ASN A 56 -19.07 -7.20 -15.03
C ASN A 56 -20.62 -7.25 -15.14
N LYS A 57 -21.26 -8.36 -14.79
CA LYS A 57 -22.72 -8.41 -14.74
C LYS A 57 -23.24 -7.55 -13.59
N PRO A 58 -24.24 -6.67 -13.82
CA PRO A 58 -24.88 -5.90 -12.76
C PRO A 58 -25.43 -6.82 -11.66
N MET A 59 -25.19 -6.47 -10.40
CA MET A 59 -25.81 -7.16 -9.28
C MET A 59 -27.32 -6.88 -9.23
N THR A 60 -28.07 -7.92 -8.96
CA THR A 60 -29.54 -7.86 -8.83
C THR A 60 -29.95 -7.86 -7.35
N ILE A 61 -31.20 -7.53 -7.07
CA ILE A 61 -31.79 -7.64 -5.71
C ILE A 61 -31.63 -9.06 -5.16
N GLU A 62 -31.70 -10.07 -6.01
CA GLU A 62 -31.49 -11.46 -5.61
C GLU A 62 -30.06 -11.73 -5.15
N ASN A 63 -29.05 -11.18 -5.85
CA ASN A 63 -27.66 -11.29 -5.45
C ASN A 63 -27.46 -10.64 -4.08
N PHE A 64 -27.95 -9.42 -3.87
CA PHE A 64 -27.87 -8.74 -2.58
C PHE A 64 -28.59 -9.51 -1.48
N SER A 65 -29.76 -10.05 -1.75
CA SER A 65 -30.54 -10.89 -0.80
C SER A 65 -29.71 -12.09 -0.30
N LYS A 66 -29.06 -12.81 -1.21
CA LYS A 66 -28.21 -13.96 -0.90
C LYS A 66 -26.97 -13.55 -0.09
N ILE A 67 -26.24 -12.51 -0.54
CA ILE A 67 -25.01 -12.04 0.10
C ILE A 67 -25.29 -11.51 1.51
N MET A 68 -26.38 -10.76 1.69
CA MET A 68 -26.69 -10.10 2.96
C MET A 68 -27.53 -10.94 3.91
N GLY A 69 -28.00 -12.11 3.48
CA GLY A 69 -28.83 -13.01 4.28
C GLY A 69 -30.16 -12.38 4.70
N LYS A 70 -30.79 -11.61 3.81
CA LYS A 70 -32.09 -10.96 4.04
C LYS A 70 -33.06 -11.29 2.91
N SER A 71 -34.36 -11.25 3.21
CA SER A 71 -35.40 -11.52 2.18
C SER A 71 -35.32 -10.49 1.03
N LYS A 72 -35.65 -10.92 -0.19
CA LYS A 72 -35.70 -10.05 -1.38
C LYS A 72 -36.53 -8.79 -1.12
N LYS A 73 -37.74 -8.94 -0.54
CA LYS A 73 -38.63 -7.83 -0.20
C LYS A 73 -37.99 -6.80 0.74
N LYS A 74 -37.20 -7.27 1.73
CA LYS A 74 -36.47 -6.38 2.66
C LYS A 74 -35.37 -5.63 1.95
N ILE A 75 -34.55 -6.33 1.14
CA ILE A 75 -33.45 -5.72 0.37
C ILE A 75 -34.00 -4.72 -0.64
N GLU A 76 -35.08 -5.06 -1.35
CA GLU A 76 -35.70 -4.15 -2.30
C GLU A 76 -36.12 -2.83 -1.65
N LYS A 77 -36.79 -2.91 -0.48
CA LYS A 77 -37.17 -1.73 0.31
C LYS A 77 -35.93 -0.90 0.71
N ILE A 78 -34.85 -1.55 1.13
CA ILE A 78 -33.61 -0.86 1.54
C ILE A 78 -32.93 -0.19 0.34
N ILE A 79 -32.81 -0.89 -0.78
CA ILE A 79 -32.19 -0.33 -2.01
C ILE A 79 -33.03 0.84 -2.53
N GLN A 80 -34.35 0.72 -2.53
CA GLN A 80 -35.24 1.83 -2.92
C GLN A 80 -34.99 3.06 -2.05
N LYS A 81 -34.86 2.88 -0.74
CA LYS A 81 -34.54 3.98 0.19
C LYS A 81 -33.19 4.64 -0.11
N PHE A 82 -32.16 3.87 -0.48
CA PHE A 82 -30.88 4.41 -0.88
C PHE A 82 -30.96 5.18 -2.20
N LEU A 83 -31.79 4.77 -3.15
CA LEU A 83 -32.05 5.51 -4.39
C LEU A 83 -32.77 6.83 -4.08
N GLU A 84 -33.83 6.82 -3.25
CA GLU A 84 -34.56 8.01 -2.81
C GLU A 84 -33.65 9.05 -2.13
N LEU A 85 -32.77 8.58 -1.24
CA LEU A 85 -31.79 9.43 -0.57
C LEU A 85 -30.60 9.81 -1.47
N ASN A 86 -30.59 9.35 -2.71
CA ASN A 86 -29.52 9.65 -3.65
C ASN A 86 -28.14 9.23 -3.11
N MET A 87 -28.09 8.06 -2.47
CA MET A 87 -26.88 7.37 -2.03
C MET A 87 -26.43 6.34 -3.07
N LEU A 88 -27.41 5.70 -3.74
CA LEU A 88 -27.20 4.89 -4.93
C LEU A 88 -27.78 5.60 -6.16
N ILE A 89 -27.22 5.29 -7.30
CA ILE A 89 -27.75 5.65 -8.63
C ILE A 89 -27.74 4.39 -9.52
N ILE A 90 -28.47 4.43 -10.60
CA ILE A 90 -28.43 3.40 -11.64
C ILE A 90 -27.67 3.96 -12.83
N GLU A 91 -26.56 3.33 -13.20
CA GLU A 91 -25.72 3.70 -14.34
C GLU A 91 -25.41 2.43 -15.15
N ASP A 92 -25.67 2.43 -16.44
CA ASP A 92 -25.49 1.27 -17.33
C ASP A 92 -26.20 0.00 -16.80
N ARG A 93 -27.41 0.13 -16.30
CA ARG A 93 -28.22 -0.95 -15.69
C ARG A 93 -27.62 -1.54 -14.40
N ALA A 94 -26.54 -0.96 -13.86
CA ALA A 94 -25.94 -1.38 -12.60
C ALA A 94 -26.21 -0.37 -11.48
N TYR A 95 -26.34 -0.85 -10.25
CA TYR A 95 -26.29 0.01 -9.08
C TYR A 95 -24.88 0.54 -8.89
N LYS A 96 -24.76 1.83 -8.61
CA LYS A 96 -23.48 2.52 -8.37
C LYS A 96 -23.59 3.39 -7.13
N ILE A 97 -22.56 3.39 -6.31
CA ILE A 97 -22.44 4.31 -5.17
C ILE A 97 -22.24 5.73 -5.71
N LYS A 98 -23.11 6.64 -5.32
CA LYS A 98 -22.98 8.06 -5.73
C LYS A 98 -21.77 8.71 -5.07
N ASN A 99 -21.08 9.57 -5.80
CA ASN A 99 -19.88 10.29 -5.33
C ASN A 99 -18.74 9.37 -4.87
N TRP A 100 -18.66 8.16 -5.43
CA TRP A 100 -17.61 7.19 -5.11
C TRP A 100 -16.21 7.80 -5.19
N ASP A 101 -15.90 8.47 -6.28
CA ASP A 101 -14.60 9.08 -6.55
C ASP A 101 -14.19 10.10 -5.49
N LYS A 102 -15.17 10.84 -4.94
CA LYS A 102 -14.91 11.82 -3.88
C LYS A 102 -14.45 11.19 -2.57
N TYR A 103 -15.02 10.03 -2.21
CA TYR A 103 -14.79 9.40 -0.90
C TYR A 103 -13.79 8.26 -0.95
N GLN A 104 -13.66 7.59 -2.09
CA GLN A 104 -12.79 6.41 -2.28
C GLN A 104 -11.75 6.62 -3.38
N SER A 105 -11.33 7.89 -3.64
CA SER A 105 -10.30 8.16 -4.64
C SER A 105 -9.02 7.36 -4.35
N ILE A 106 -8.59 6.60 -5.33
CA ILE A 106 -7.39 5.76 -5.29
C ILE A 106 -6.14 6.63 -5.45
N GLU A 107 -6.25 7.75 -6.19
CA GLU A 107 -5.10 8.63 -6.51
C GLU A 107 -4.23 9.07 -5.33
N PRO A 108 -4.78 9.56 -4.19
CA PRO A 108 -3.93 9.95 -3.06
C PRO A 108 -3.18 8.78 -2.44
N TYR A 109 -3.78 7.59 -2.46
CA TYR A 109 -3.17 6.38 -1.92
C TYR A 109 -2.08 5.84 -2.85
N GLU A 110 -2.31 5.83 -4.15
CA GLU A 110 -1.30 5.43 -5.14
C GLU A 110 -0.10 6.38 -5.12
N LYS A 111 -0.33 7.69 -5.05
CA LYS A 111 0.74 8.68 -4.87
C LYS A 111 1.53 8.45 -3.58
N TYR A 112 0.85 8.20 -2.47
CA TYR A 112 1.51 7.91 -1.19
C TYR A 112 2.32 6.61 -1.24
N LYS A 113 1.78 5.54 -1.83
CA LYS A 113 2.47 4.27 -2.00
C LYS A 113 3.69 4.40 -2.89
N GLU A 114 3.56 5.13 -3.99
CA GLU A 114 4.69 5.39 -4.89
C GLU A 114 5.76 6.25 -4.23
N GLN A 115 5.38 7.29 -3.50
CA GLN A 115 6.33 8.09 -2.72
C GLN A 115 7.07 7.27 -1.67
N ASN A 116 6.36 6.35 -0.98
CA ASN A 116 7.00 5.44 -0.02
C ASN A 116 7.94 4.45 -0.71
N ARG A 117 7.59 3.93 -1.89
CA ARG A 117 8.45 3.07 -2.70
C ARG A 117 9.74 3.77 -3.07
N ILE A 118 9.64 5.00 -3.57
CA ILE A 118 10.79 5.85 -3.94
C ILE A 118 11.66 6.16 -2.72
N ARG A 119 11.03 6.49 -1.57
CA ARG A 119 11.76 6.73 -0.31
C ARG A 119 12.54 5.50 0.14
N GLN A 120 11.93 4.32 0.11
CA GLN A 120 12.59 3.07 0.49
C GLN A 120 13.72 2.71 -0.47
N GLN A 121 13.54 2.95 -1.77
CA GLN A 121 14.58 2.73 -2.76
C GLN A 121 15.78 3.63 -2.50
N LYS A 122 15.58 4.93 -2.34
CA LYS A 122 16.64 5.89 -2.00
C LYS A 122 17.39 5.53 -0.71
N TYR A 123 16.65 5.07 0.31
CA TYR A 123 17.27 4.62 1.56
C TYR A 123 18.16 3.38 1.35
N ARG A 124 17.72 2.42 0.55
CA ARG A 124 18.52 1.23 0.21
C ARG A 124 19.77 1.58 -0.62
N GLU A 125 19.63 2.50 -1.55
CA GLU A 125 20.75 2.99 -2.36
C GLU A 125 21.78 3.71 -1.50
N LYS A 126 21.34 4.56 -0.57
CA LYS A 126 22.22 5.24 0.39
C LYS A 126 22.98 4.25 1.28
N LEU A 127 22.30 3.23 1.82
CA LEU A 127 22.94 2.19 2.61
C LEU A 127 23.96 1.36 1.82
N LYS A 128 23.77 1.18 0.50
CA LYS A 128 24.74 0.49 -0.35
C LYS A 128 25.97 1.35 -0.57
N SER A 129 25.80 2.64 -0.90
CA SER A 129 26.93 3.57 -1.10
C SER A 129 27.77 3.72 0.17
N GLU A 130 27.15 3.85 1.35
CA GLU A 130 27.84 3.93 2.63
C GLU A 130 28.66 2.64 2.94
N LYS A 131 28.13 1.46 2.57
CA LYS A 131 28.87 0.20 2.69
C LYS A 131 30.02 0.07 1.71
N GLU A 132 29.84 0.55 0.48
CA GLU A 132 30.89 0.55 -0.54
C GLU A 132 32.02 1.50 -0.15
N GLU A 133 31.73 2.70 0.33
CA GLU A 133 32.71 3.65 0.84
C GLU A 133 33.48 3.10 2.05
N SER A 134 32.80 2.48 3.01
CA SER A 134 33.47 1.87 4.17
C SER A 134 34.37 0.70 3.78
N ASN A 135 33.99 -0.13 2.82
CA ASN A 135 34.81 -1.22 2.31
C ASN A 135 36.05 -0.71 1.55
N VAL A 136 35.91 0.37 0.78
CA VAL A 136 37.04 1.00 0.08
C VAL A 136 38.05 1.56 1.08
N THR A 137 37.60 2.20 2.15
CA THR A 137 38.48 2.74 3.21
C THR A 137 39.28 1.62 3.90
N ILE A 138 38.64 0.50 4.25
CA ILE A 138 39.31 -0.65 4.86
C ILE A 138 40.35 -1.25 3.91
N THR A 139 40.06 -1.33 2.61
CA THR A 139 41.01 -1.88 1.62
C THR A 139 42.20 -0.96 1.44
N LEU A 140 42.02 0.35 1.47
CA LEU A 140 43.11 1.35 1.36
C LEU A 140 44.03 1.30 2.59
N ASP A 141 43.49 1.18 3.80
CA ASP A 141 44.25 1.07 5.03
C ASP A 141 45.10 -0.21 5.06
N ASN A 142 44.51 -1.35 4.67
CA ASN A 142 45.26 -2.62 4.57
C ASN A 142 46.41 -2.55 3.55
N THR A 143 46.17 -1.90 2.41
CA THR A 143 47.23 -1.74 1.39
C THR A 143 48.36 -0.82 1.87
N GLN A 144 48.06 0.18 2.70
CA GLN A 144 49.09 1.07 3.28
C GLN A 144 49.90 0.33 4.37
N GLU A 145 49.28 -0.52 5.17
CA GLU A 145 50.01 -1.34 6.16
C GLU A 145 50.89 -2.39 5.50
N GLU A 146 50.41 -3.11 4.49
CA GLU A 146 51.21 -4.05 3.71
C GLU A 146 52.43 -3.39 3.06
N ASN A 147 52.26 -2.18 2.50
CA ASN A 147 53.38 -1.42 1.92
C ASN A 147 54.40 -0.93 2.98
N LYS A 148 53.95 -0.57 4.18
CA LYS A 148 54.84 -0.25 5.31
C LYS A 148 55.66 -1.43 5.75
N ILE A 149 55.05 -2.59 5.89
CA ILE A 149 55.71 -3.84 6.27
C ILE A 149 56.77 -4.24 5.21
N LYS A 150 56.46 -4.15 3.93
CA LYS A 150 57.36 -4.45 2.84
C LYS A 150 58.57 -3.53 2.83
N ASN A 151 58.41 -2.24 3.05
CA ASN A 151 59.47 -1.26 3.13
C ASN A 151 60.41 -1.46 4.35
N ILE A 152 59.91 -2.02 5.46
CA ILE A 152 60.71 -2.34 6.62
C ILE A 152 61.57 -3.60 6.34
N LEU A 153 60.98 -4.64 5.73
CA LEU A 153 61.70 -5.85 5.36
C LEU A 153 62.81 -5.62 4.33
N ASP A 154 62.58 -4.72 3.34
CA ASP A 154 63.58 -4.37 2.35
C ASP A 154 64.77 -3.61 2.98
N LYS A 155 64.52 -2.78 4.01
CA LYS A 155 65.59 -2.07 4.73
C LYS A 155 66.44 -3.00 5.62
N GLU A 156 65.85 -3.96 6.29
CA GLU A 156 66.54 -4.96 7.10
C GLU A 156 67.35 -5.91 6.21
N GLY A 157 66.92 -6.20 4.97
CA GLY A 157 67.64 -7.01 4.00
C GLY A 157 68.92 -6.36 3.49
N ASP A 158 69.00 -5.03 3.37
CA ASP A 158 70.18 -4.29 2.92
C ASP A 158 71.23 -4.09 4.03
N GLU A 159 70.81 -3.96 5.29
CA GLU A 159 71.77 -3.86 6.41
C GLU A 159 72.52 -5.17 6.66
N ASN A 160 71.92 -6.33 6.40
CA ASN A 160 72.58 -7.64 6.55
C ASN A 160 73.56 -7.96 5.41
N ARG A 161 73.51 -7.26 4.27
CA ARG A 161 74.43 -7.45 3.15
C ARG A 161 75.76 -6.68 3.30
N SER A 162 75.81 -5.67 4.14
CA SER A 162 77.01 -4.81 4.30
C SER A 162 77.98 -5.31 5.36
N GLY A 163 77.69 -6.40 6.10
CA GLY A 163 78.44 -6.88 7.22
C GLY A 163 79.49 -7.99 6.93
N PHE A 164 79.56 -8.50 5.70
CA PHE A 164 80.61 -9.52 5.35
C PHE A 164 81.84 -8.86 4.72
N ARG A 165 82.66 -8.24 5.54
CA ARG A 165 84.07 -7.97 5.16
C ARG A 165 84.95 -9.23 5.40
N LYS A 166 85.63 -9.66 4.37
CA LYS A 166 86.64 -10.68 4.32
C LYS A 166 87.64 -10.53 5.48
N CYS A 167 87.84 -11.57 6.22
CA CYS A 167 89.09 -11.84 6.86
C CYS A 167 89.90 -12.84 6.01
N GLU A 168 90.90 -12.36 5.32
CA GLU A 168 92.01 -13.16 4.84
C GLU A 168 92.98 -13.32 6.01
N PHE A 169 93.27 -14.63 6.36
CA PHE A 169 94.56 -15.23 6.57
C PHE A 169 94.38 -16.74 6.79
#